data_b333ea7c93ecc9c80fdf6500ce90feb4
#
_entry.id   b333ea7c93ecc9c80fdf6500ce90feb4
#
_cell.length_a   1.000
_cell.length_b   1.000
_cell.length_c   1.000
_cell.angle_alpha   90.00
_cell.angle_beta   90.00
_cell.angle_gamma   90.00
#
_symmetry.space_group_name_H-M   'P 1'
#
loop_
_entity.id
_entity.type
_entity.pdbx_description
1 polymer ?
#
loop_
_entity_poly.entity_id
_entity_poly.type
_entity_poly.pdbx_seq_one_letter_code
_entity_poly.pdbx_strand_id
1 'polypeptide(L)'
;MLAAFHNPFFFTLTCVALGLILGSFLNVVILRLPKMMERSWRRECCELLDQPPSDEPRLTLSHPGSQCRDCGAVIKPWQNIPVISWLVLRGQCAQCSMRISARYPFVELVTGLLSGLAAWQFGFGLEAMSALVLIWVLIALTGIDMDTQLLPDSMTLPLLWLGLGVNLFSVWTPLPSAV
;
A
#
# COMPACT_ATOMS: atom_id res chain seq x y z
N MET A 1 1.68 -26.49 -11.30
CA MET A 1 1.23 -25.32 -10.51
C MET A 1 0.96 -24.09 -11.41
N LEU A 2 1.85 -23.71 -12.34
CA LEU A 2 1.63 -22.60 -13.28
C LEU A 2 0.41 -22.77 -14.20
N ALA A 3 0.05 -24.00 -14.54
CA ALA A 3 -1.14 -24.27 -15.39
C ALA A 3 -2.48 -23.76 -14.79
N ALA A 4 -2.58 -23.65 -13.47
CA ALA A 4 -3.78 -23.11 -12.81
C ALA A 4 -3.96 -21.59 -13.08
N PHE A 5 -2.88 -20.84 -13.24
CA PHE A 5 -2.93 -19.40 -13.52
C PHE A 5 -3.33 -19.08 -14.97
N HIS A 6 -3.30 -20.06 -15.87
CA HIS A 6 -3.86 -19.90 -17.23
C HIS A 6 -5.40 -19.94 -17.23
N ASN A 7 -6.02 -20.38 -16.13
CA ASN A 7 -7.47 -20.20 -15.97
C ASN A 7 -7.75 -18.74 -15.55
N PRO A 8 -8.43 -17.94 -16.39
CA PRO A 8 -8.64 -16.52 -16.15
C PRO A 8 -9.41 -16.25 -14.86
N PHE A 9 -10.38 -17.10 -14.53
CA PHE A 9 -11.15 -16.97 -13.29
C PHE A 9 -10.30 -17.19 -12.04
N PHE A 10 -9.46 -18.23 -12.04
CA PHE A 10 -8.58 -18.54 -10.92
C PHE A 10 -7.54 -17.43 -10.72
N PHE A 11 -6.93 -16.93 -11.81
CA PHE A 11 -5.97 -15.84 -11.77
C PHE A 11 -6.59 -14.54 -11.23
N THR A 12 -7.77 -14.17 -11.74
CA THR A 12 -8.49 -12.98 -11.28
C THR A 12 -8.82 -13.07 -9.79
N LEU A 13 -9.36 -14.20 -9.32
CA LEU A 13 -9.68 -14.37 -7.90
C LEU A 13 -8.45 -14.28 -7.01
N THR A 14 -7.33 -14.86 -7.46
CA THR A 14 -6.05 -14.77 -6.75
C THR A 14 -5.56 -13.33 -6.65
N CYS A 15 -5.66 -12.56 -7.74
CA CYS A 15 -5.27 -11.15 -7.76
C CYS A 15 -6.19 -10.28 -6.90
N VAL A 16 -7.50 -10.56 -6.85
CA VAL A 16 -8.42 -9.89 -5.90
C VAL A 16 -7.99 -10.15 -4.47
N ALA A 17 -7.77 -11.41 -4.09
CA ALA A 17 -7.37 -11.78 -2.74
C ALA A 17 -6.02 -11.14 -2.36
N LEU A 18 -5.04 -11.17 -3.26
CA LEU A 18 -3.74 -10.51 -3.08
C LEU A 18 -3.90 -8.99 -2.94
N GLY A 19 -4.74 -8.38 -3.78
CA GLY A 19 -5.03 -6.96 -3.74
C GLY A 19 -5.69 -6.51 -2.42
N LEU A 20 -6.59 -7.31 -1.85
CA LEU A 20 -7.17 -7.05 -0.53
C LEU A 20 -6.10 -7.06 0.56
N ILE A 21 -5.23 -8.07 0.57
CA ILE A 21 -4.14 -8.19 1.56
C ILE A 21 -3.16 -7.03 1.43
N LEU A 22 -2.74 -6.71 0.20
CA LEU A 22 -1.87 -5.57 -0.06
C LEU A 22 -2.54 -4.24 0.28
N GLY A 23 -3.84 -4.08 0.01
CA GLY A 23 -4.60 -2.89 0.40
C GLY A 23 -4.55 -2.62 1.91
N SER A 24 -4.61 -3.68 2.72
CA SER A 24 -4.42 -3.55 4.17
C SER A 24 -3.01 -3.06 4.53
N PHE A 25 -1.98 -3.57 3.86
CA PHE A 25 -0.61 -3.07 4.01
C PHE A 25 -0.44 -1.62 3.49
N LEU A 26 -1.07 -1.27 2.36
CA LEU A 26 -1.04 0.09 1.83
C LEU A 26 -1.60 1.12 2.82
N ASN A 27 -2.61 0.79 3.60
CA ASN A 27 -3.08 1.64 4.70
C ASN A 27 -1.95 1.96 5.70
N VAL A 28 -1.09 1.00 6.00
CA VAL A 28 0.08 1.21 6.87
C VAL A 28 1.09 2.15 6.20
N VAL A 29 1.37 1.94 4.91
CA VAL A 29 2.28 2.80 4.12
C VAL A 29 1.77 4.23 4.10
N ILE A 30 0.51 4.45 3.73
CA ILE A 30 -0.13 5.77 3.65
C ILE A 30 0.00 6.55 4.97
N LEU A 31 -0.17 5.86 6.10
CA LEU A 31 -0.16 6.52 7.40
C LEU A 31 1.23 6.70 8.01
N ARG A 32 2.16 5.79 7.72
CA ARG A 32 3.48 5.79 8.37
C ARG A 32 4.57 6.43 7.54
N LEU A 33 4.55 6.24 6.22
CA LEU A 33 5.63 6.73 5.36
C LEU A 33 5.82 8.25 5.47
N PRO A 34 4.78 9.11 5.41
CA PRO A 34 4.96 10.55 5.58
C PRO A 34 5.57 10.92 6.94
N LYS A 35 5.14 10.25 8.02
CA LYS A 35 5.67 10.47 9.37
C LYS A 35 7.13 10.05 9.49
N MET A 36 7.51 8.94 8.82
CA MET A 36 8.89 8.49 8.78
C MET A 36 9.78 9.51 8.06
N MET A 37 9.30 10.05 6.94
CA MET A 37 10.00 11.11 6.19
C MET A 37 10.15 12.37 7.01
N GLU A 38 9.07 12.86 7.64
CA GLU A 38 9.11 14.04 8.52
C GLU A 38 10.13 13.87 9.65
N ARG A 39 10.18 12.70 10.29
CA ARG A 39 11.17 12.40 11.33
C ARG A 39 12.60 12.35 10.80
N SER A 40 12.80 11.85 9.57
CA SER A 40 14.12 11.86 8.91
C SER A 40 14.59 13.29 8.68
N TRP A 41 13.75 14.11 8.04
CA TRP A 41 14.05 15.52 7.78
C TRP A 41 14.33 16.32 9.07
N ARG A 42 13.52 16.11 10.11
CA ARG A 42 13.74 16.75 11.41
C ARG A 42 15.10 16.35 12.00
N ARG A 43 15.49 15.08 11.90
CA ARG A 43 16.79 14.60 12.37
C ARG A 43 17.94 15.25 11.59
N GLU A 44 17.84 15.27 10.27
CA GLU A 44 18.82 15.92 9.39
C GLU A 44 18.96 17.42 9.71
N CYS A 45 17.86 18.13 9.98
CA CYS A 45 17.89 19.52 10.43
C CYS A 45 18.58 19.68 11.79
N CYS A 46 18.32 18.79 12.75
CA CYS A 46 19.00 18.84 14.06
C CYS A 46 20.50 18.61 13.91
N GLU A 47 20.93 17.67 13.07
CA GLU A 47 22.36 17.44 12.78
C GLU A 47 23.02 18.65 12.15
N LEU A 48 22.35 19.33 11.21
CA LEU A 48 22.87 20.55 10.58
C LEU A 48 22.98 21.75 11.56
N LEU A 49 22.14 21.78 12.59
CA LEU A 49 22.08 22.84 13.58
C LEU A 49 22.85 22.51 14.88
N ASP A 50 23.61 21.42 14.91
CA ASP A 50 24.31 20.92 16.11
C ASP A 50 23.38 20.78 17.34
N GLN A 51 22.09 20.45 17.10
CA GLN A 51 21.10 20.24 18.15
C GLN A 51 20.96 18.76 18.49
N PRO A 52 20.68 18.40 19.75
CA PRO A 52 20.44 17.00 20.10
C PRO A 52 19.23 16.45 19.34
N PRO A 53 19.33 15.24 18.79
CA PRO A 53 18.22 14.60 18.10
C PRO A 53 17.04 14.40 19.08
N SER A 54 15.81 14.49 18.57
CA SER A 54 14.62 14.21 19.36
C SER A 54 14.61 12.73 19.79
N ASP A 55 14.34 12.46 21.08
CA ASP A 55 14.19 11.10 21.66
C ASP A 55 12.93 10.36 21.20
N GLU A 56 12.50 10.60 19.96
CA GLU A 56 11.32 9.90 19.43
C GLU A 56 11.65 8.44 19.10
N PRO A 57 10.78 7.48 19.51
CA PRO A 57 10.99 6.07 19.22
C PRO A 57 11.02 5.82 17.71
N ARG A 58 11.88 4.90 17.28
CA ARG A 58 12.00 4.55 15.85
C ARG A 58 10.65 4.06 15.30
N LEU A 59 10.17 4.73 14.26
CA LEU A 59 9.00 4.33 13.51
C LEU A 59 9.43 3.64 12.22
N THR A 60 8.92 2.43 11.96
CA THR A 60 9.10 1.70 10.71
C THR A 60 7.76 1.22 10.17
N LEU A 61 7.71 0.68 8.96
CA LEU A 61 6.47 0.11 8.41
C LEU A 61 6.00 -1.10 9.22
N SER A 62 6.92 -1.85 9.86
CA SER A 62 6.60 -3.05 10.64
C SER A 62 6.55 -2.83 12.15
N HIS A 63 7.21 -1.79 12.66
CA HIS A 63 7.30 -1.54 14.10
C HIS A 63 6.94 -0.09 14.47
N PRO A 64 6.16 0.13 15.53
CA PRO A 64 5.41 -0.82 16.35
C PRO A 64 4.33 -1.57 15.56
N GLY A 65 3.86 -2.71 16.07
CA GLY A 65 2.74 -3.46 15.46
C GLY A 65 1.46 -2.62 15.35
N SER A 66 0.44 -3.16 14.69
CA SER A 66 -0.86 -2.50 14.59
C SER A 66 -1.52 -2.41 15.98
N GLN A 67 -1.87 -1.21 16.41
CA GLN A 67 -2.45 -0.93 17.71
C GLN A 67 -3.65 0.00 17.58
N CYS A 68 -4.60 -0.13 18.48
CA CYS A 68 -5.67 0.84 18.60
C CYS A 68 -5.12 2.21 18.99
N ARG A 69 -5.55 3.28 18.32
CA ARG A 69 -5.06 4.65 18.58
C ARG A 69 -5.50 5.23 19.91
N ASP A 70 -6.58 4.68 20.47
CA ASP A 70 -7.20 5.17 21.70
C ASP A 70 -6.69 4.38 22.92
N CYS A 71 -6.89 3.07 22.95
CA CYS A 71 -6.53 2.24 24.11
C CYS A 71 -5.16 1.56 24.02
N GLY A 72 -4.41 1.72 22.93
CA GLY A 72 -3.10 1.09 22.72
C GLY A 72 -3.13 -0.44 22.56
N ALA A 73 -4.29 -1.06 22.55
CA ALA A 73 -4.42 -2.50 22.43
C ALA A 73 -3.87 -3.02 21.12
N VAL A 74 -3.07 -4.08 21.18
CA VAL A 74 -2.49 -4.74 20.02
C VAL A 74 -3.59 -5.41 19.19
N ILE A 75 -3.62 -5.11 17.89
CA ILE A 75 -4.55 -5.71 16.94
C ILE A 75 -4.03 -7.09 16.57
N LYS A 76 -4.84 -8.12 16.83
CA LYS A 76 -4.49 -9.51 16.53
C LYS A 76 -4.58 -9.79 15.02
N PRO A 77 -3.82 -10.77 14.46
CA PRO A 77 -3.80 -11.01 13.02
C PRO A 77 -5.18 -11.22 12.38
N TRP A 78 -6.09 -11.94 13.05
CA TRP A 78 -7.46 -12.15 12.53
C TRP A 78 -8.32 -10.88 12.53
N GLN A 79 -7.99 -9.89 13.39
CA GLN A 79 -8.66 -8.59 13.42
C GLN A 79 -8.16 -7.66 12.31
N ASN A 80 -7.17 -8.10 11.55
CA ASN A 80 -6.58 -7.39 10.41
C ASN A 80 -6.89 -8.09 9.07
N ILE A 81 -7.83 -9.04 9.06
CA ILE A 81 -8.32 -9.63 7.79
C ILE A 81 -9.05 -8.54 7.01
N PRO A 82 -8.61 -8.24 5.76
CA PRO A 82 -9.13 -7.12 5.00
C PRO A 82 -10.65 -7.15 4.88
N VAL A 83 -11.29 -6.00 5.06
CA VAL A 83 -12.74 -5.78 4.96
C VAL A 83 -13.55 -6.62 5.97
N ILE A 84 -13.30 -7.93 6.04
CA ILE A 84 -14.07 -8.88 6.86
C ILE A 84 -14.01 -8.51 8.34
N SER A 85 -12.82 -8.24 8.88
CA SER A 85 -12.68 -7.88 10.30
C SER A 85 -13.41 -6.59 10.64
N TRP A 86 -13.39 -5.60 9.76
CA TRP A 86 -14.11 -4.35 9.94
C TRP A 86 -15.63 -4.58 9.96
N LEU A 87 -16.16 -5.42 9.08
CA LEU A 87 -17.59 -5.78 9.05
C LEU A 87 -18.01 -6.55 10.30
N VAL A 88 -17.23 -7.56 10.69
CA VAL A 88 -17.51 -8.39 11.90
C VAL A 88 -17.47 -7.54 13.16
N LEU A 89 -16.51 -6.63 13.29
CA LEU A 89 -16.36 -5.72 14.41
C LEU A 89 -17.25 -4.47 14.29
N ARG A 90 -18.10 -4.38 13.27
CA ARG A 90 -18.99 -3.24 13.00
C ARG A 90 -18.27 -1.90 13.00
N GLY A 91 -17.03 -1.89 12.52
CA GLY A 91 -16.20 -0.69 12.47
C GLY A 91 -15.76 -0.17 13.84
N GLN A 92 -15.62 -1.04 14.84
CA GLN A 92 -15.24 -0.66 16.21
C GLN A 92 -14.05 -1.48 16.71
N CYS A 93 -13.30 -0.91 17.65
CA CYS A 93 -12.24 -1.64 18.34
C CYS A 93 -12.86 -2.73 19.23
N ALA A 94 -12.28 -3.92 19.22
CA ALA A 94 -12.76 -5.05 20.02
C ALA A 94 -12.62 -4.86 21.54
N GLN A 95 -11.84 -3.87 22.01
CA GLN A 95 -11.59 -3.63 23.43
C GLN A 95 -12.26 -2.35 23.95
N CYS A 96 -12.10 -1.22 23.26
CA CYS A 96 -12.62 0.06 23.74
C CYS A 96 -13.82 0.58 22.94
N SER A 97 -14.29 -0.17 21.93
CA SER A 97 -15.41 0.22 21.06
C SER A 97 -15.20 1.53 20.28
N MET A 98 -13.97 2.09 20.26
CA MET A 98 -13.65 3.26 19.45
C MET A 98 -13.92 2.97 17.97
N ARG A 99 -14.49 3.93 17.25
CA ARG A 99 -14.82 3.79 15.83
C ARG A 99 -13.56 3.75 14.97
N ILE A 100 -13.47 2.74 14.11
CA ILE A 100 -12.43 2.58 13.09
C ILE A 100 -12.93 3.21 11.79
N SER A 101 -12.16 4.12 11.22
CA SER A 101 -12.53 4.82 9.98
C SER A 101 -12.85 3.85 8.84
N ALA A 102 -13.91 4.13 8.10
CA ALA A 102 -14.29 3.38 6.90
C ALA A 102 -13.26 3.52 5.74
N ARG A 103 -12.30 4.44 5.84
CA ARG A 103 -11.20 4.58 4.90
C ARG A 103 -10.39 3.29 4.77
N TYR A 104 -10.15 2.57 5.88
CA TYR A 104 -9.36 1.34 5.86
C TYR A 104 -9.97 0.27 4.94
N PRO A 105 -11.21 -0.19 5.16
CA PRO A 105 -11.83 -1.17 4.27
C PRO A 105 -12.07 -0.60 2.87
N PHE A 106 -12.24 0.71 2.69
CA PHE A 106 -12.37 1.33 1.38
C PHE A 106 -11.09 1.16 0.54
N VAL A 107 -9.93 1.48 1.09
CA VAL A 107 -8.63 1.28 0.40
C VAL A 107 -8.42 -0.19 0.06
N GLU A 108 -8.73 -1.10 0.98
CA GLU A 108 -8.64 -2.55 0.76
C GLU A 108 -9.53 -3.02 -0.40
N LEU A 109 -10.79 -2.60 -0.41
CA LEU A 109 -11.75 -2.93 -1.48
C LEU A 109 -11.30 -2.40 -2.84
N VAL A 110 -10.93 -1.12 -2.90
CA VAL A 110 -10.47 -0.49 -4.15
C VAL A 110 -9.23 -1.21 -4.68
N THR A 111 -8.27 -1.54 -3.81
CA THR A 111 -7.06 -2.27 -4.20
C THR A 111 -7.41 -3.66 -4.72
N GLY A 112 -8.29 -4.40 -4.03
CA GLY A 112 -8.75 -5.72 -4.48
C GLY A 112 -9.48 -5.68 -5.81
N LEU A 113 -10.43 -4.77 -5.97
CA LEU A 113 -11.23 -4.63 -7.20
C LEU A 113 -10.37 -4.24 -8.40
N LEU A 114 -9.49 -3.24 -8.25
CA LEU A 114 -8.61 -2.82 -9.34
C LEU A 114 -7.59 -3.90 -9.71
N SER A 115 -7.10 -4.66 -8.72
CA SER A 115 -6.24 -5.82 -8.98
C SER A 115 -6.96 -6.92 -9.77
N GLY A 116 -8.23 -7.20 -9.42
CA GLY A 116 -9.06 -8.13 -10.16
C GLY A 116 -9.35 -7.66 -11.58
N LEU A 117 -9.66 -6.38 -11.76
CA LEU A 117 -9.91 -5.79 -13.07
C LEU A 117 -8.69 -5.87 -13.98
N ALA A 118 -7.49 -5.53 -13.46
CA ALA A 118 -6.24 -5.66 -14.20
C ALA A 118 -5.95 -7.11 -14.59
N ALA A 119 -6.13 -8.05 -13.66
CA ALA A 119 -5.95 -9.47 -13.93
C ALA A 119 -6.91 -10.01 -14.99
N TRP A 120 -8.17 -9.56 -14.96
CA TRP A 120 -9.15 -9.93 -15.98
C TRP A 120 -8.79 -9.37 -17.34
N GLN A 121 -8.42 -8.08 -17.40
CA GLN A 121 -8.15 -7.39 -18.66
C GLN A 121 -6.91 -7.92 -19.37
N PHE A 122 -5.83 -8.17 -18.63
CA PHE A 122 -4.52 -8.51 -19.20
C PHE A 122 -4.18 -10.00 -19.15
N GLY A 123 -4.92 -10.81 -18.34
CA GLY A 123 -4.58 -12.20 -18.15
C GLY A 123 -3.25 -12.41 -17.43
N PHE A 124 -2.75 -13.65 -17.39
CA PHE A 124 -1.47 -13.96 -16.75
C PHE A 124 -0.30 -13.59 -17.68
N GLY A 125 0.45 -12.56 -17.33
CA GLY A 125 1.57 -12.07 -18.12
C GLY A 125 2.28 -10.89 -17.48
N LEU A 126 3.29 -10.37 -18.18
CA LEU A 126 4.09 -9.22 -17.71
C LEU A 126 3.25 -7.93 -17.68
N GLU A 127 2.27 -7.81 -18.60
CA GLU A 127 1.32 -6.70 -18.62
C GLU A 127 0.51 -6.64 -17.32
N ALA A 128 -0.11 -7.75 -16.91
CA ALA A 128 -0.86 -7.80 -15.66
C ALA A 128 0.02 -7.50 -14.45
N MET A 129 1.22 -8.08 -14.39
CA MET A 129 2.13 -7.89 -13.25
C MET A 129 2.58 -6.44 -13.13
N SER A 130 2.93 -5.78 -14.23
CA SER A 130 3.31 -4.37 -14.24
C SER A 130 2.14 -3.45 -13.90
N ALA A 131 0.94 -3.75 -14.42
CA ALA A 131 -0.29 -3.02 -14.09
C ALA A 131 -0.65 -3.13 -12.60
N LEU A 132 -0.50 -4.31 -12.00
CA LEU A 132 -0.75 -4.52 -10.57
C LEU A 132 0.19 -3.65 -9.71
N VAL A 133 1.50 -3.68 -10.00
CA VAL A 133 2.48 -2.85 -9.26
C VAL A 133 2.15 -1.37 -9.42
N LEU A 134 1.84 -0.90 -10.64
CA LEU A 134 1.43 0.48 -10.90
C LEU A 134 0.21 0.87 -10.07
N ILE A 135 -0.84 0.06 -10.07
CA ILE A 135 -2.09 0.30 -9.32
C ILE A 135 -1.79 0.43 -7.82
N TRP A 136 -1.03 -0.49 -7.24
CA TRP A 136 -0.74 -0.49 -5.81
C TRP A 136 0.05 0.75 -5.39
N VAL A 137 1.07 1.11 -6.16
CA VAL A 137 1.88 2.32 -5.88
C VAL A 137 1.04 3.59 -6.06
N LEU A 138 0.21 3.68 -7.10
CA LEU A 138 -0.67 4.83 -7.31
C LEU A 138 -1.71 4.99 -6.21
N ILE A 139 -2.30 3.90 -5.70
CA ILE A 139 -3.23 3.96 -4.55
C ILE A 139 -2.52 4.50 -3.32
N ALA A 140 -1.30 4.04 -3.03
CA ALA A 140 -0.53 4.54 -1.90
C ALA A 140 -0.17 6.01 -2.06
N LEU A 141 0.34 6.42 -3.24
CA LEU A 141 0.67 7.81 -3.54
C LEU A 141 -0.56 8.72 -3.43
N THR A 142 -1.69 8.31 -4.01
CA THR A 142 -2.96 9.05 -3.90
C THR A 142 -3.37 9.22 -2.44
N GLY A 143 -3.29 8.16 -1.64
CA GLY A 143 -3.63 8.23 -0.22
C GLY A 143 -2.70 9.13 0.58
N ILE A 144 -1.41 9.14 0.27
CA ILE A 144 -0.42 10.03 0.90
C ILE A 144 -0.66 11.49 0.48
N ASP A 145 -0.88 11.72 -0.81
CA ASP A 145 -1.12 13.06 -1.36
C ASP A 145 -2.41 13.68 -0.77
N MET A 146 -3.47 12.91 -0.65
CA MET A 146 -4.71 13.37 0.00
C MET A 146 -4.53 13.80 1.47
N ASP A 147 -3.59 13.18 2.18
CA ASP A 147 -3.37 13.47 3.61
C ASP A 147 -2.31 14.56 3.84
N THR A 148 -1.28 14.62 3.03
CA THR A 148 -0.07 15.41 3.31
C THR A 148 0.39 16.29 2.15
N GLN A 149 -0.19 16.12 0.95
CA GLN A 149 0.24 16.75 -0.31
C GLN A 149 1.73 16.51 -0.60
N LEU A 150 2.24 15.34 -0.20
CA LEU A 150 3.60 14.89 -0.46
C LEU A 150 3.59 13.74 -1.46
N LEU A 151 4.55 13.75 -2.37
CA LEU A 151 4.82 12.65 -3.30
C LEU A 151 6.22 12.11 -3.02
N PRO A 152 6.35 11.00 -2.26
CA PRO A 152 7.64 10.47 -1.88
C PRO A 152 8.47 10.00 -3.08
N ASP A 153 9.67 10.55 -3.26
CA ASP A 153 10.61 10.16 -4.32
C ASP A 153 11.02 8.68 -4.19
N SER A 154 11.04 8.16 -2.97
CA SER A 154 11.29 6.74 -2.70
C SER A 154 10.27 5.79 -3.33
N MET A 155 9.10 6.29 -3.76
CA MET A 155 8.07 5.52 -4.48
C MET A 155 7.97 5.92 -5.94
N THR A 156 8.03 7.23 -6.25
CA THR A 156 7.86 7.75 -7.62
C THR A 156 9.03 7.39 -8.52
N LEU A 157 10.29 7.52 -8.05
CA LEU A 157 11.47 7.20 -8.87
C LEU A 157 11.57 5.71 -9.18
N PRO A 158 11.43 4.76 -8.24
CA PRO A 158 11.40 3.34 -8.57
C PRO A 158 10.28 2.98 -9.54
N LEU A 159 9.10 3.61 -9.42
CA LEU A 159 7.99 3.38 -10.33
C LEU A 159 8.30 3.87 -11.75
N LEU A 160 8.94 5.03 -11.89
CA LEU A 160 9.42 5.56 -13.17
C LEU A 160 10.40 4.58 -13.84
N TRP A 161 11.42 4.14 -13.11
CA TRP A 161 12.42 3.19 -13.61
C TRP A 161 11.82 1.83 -13.97
N LEU A 162 10.85 1.37 -13.17
CA LEU A 162 10.11 0.14 -13.47
C LEU A 162 9.33 0.29 -14.78
N GLY A 163 8.64 1.42 -14.97
CA GLY A 163 7.90 1.70 -16.21
C GLY A 163 8.80 1.71 -17.44
N LEU A 164 9.96 2.39 -17.36
CA LEU A 164 10.95 2.38 -18.43
C LEU A 164 11.50 0.97 -18.68
N GLY A 165 11.85 0.23 -17.61
CA GLY A 165 12.37 -1.13 -17.69
C GLY A 165 11.38 -2.11 -18.34
N VAL A 166 10.10 -2.03 -18.03
CA VAL A 166 9.03 -2.85 -18.65
C VAL A 166 8.91 -2.50 -20.15
N ASN A 167 9.02 -1.23 -20.53
CA ASN A 167 8.92 -0.80 -21.91
C ASN A 167 10.19 -1.09 -22.76
N LEU A 168 11.33 -1.45 -22.14
CA LEU A 168 12.47 -2.05 -22.88
C LEU A 168 12.05 -3.34 -23.62
N PHE A 169 11.09 -4.08 -23.07
CA PHE A 169 10.52 -5.28 -23.69
C PHE A 169 9.29 -4.98 -24.56
N SER A 170 9.01 -3.69 -24.84
CA SER A 170 7.85 -3.24 -25.63
C SER A 170 6.51 -3.78 -25.14
N VAL A 171 6.35 -3.92 -23.81
CA VAL A 171 5.15 -4.49 -23.18
C VAL A 171 3.95 -3.58 -23.41
N TRP A 172 4.06 -2.28 -23.14
CA TRP A 172 2.98 -1.30 -23.33
C TRP A 172 3.18 -0.44 -24.57
N THR A 173 4.40 0.02 -24.77
CA THR A 173 4.76 0.91 -25.88
C THR A 173 6.25 0.76 -26.19
N PRO A 174 6.67 0.97 -27.45
CA PRO A 174 8.08 1.02 -27.79
C PRO A 174 8.81 2.11 -27.02
N LEU A 175 10.03 1.83 -26.54
CA LEU A 175 10.82 2.74 -25.71
C LEU A 175 10.94 4.18 -26.27
N PRO A 176 11.11 4.44 -27.58
CA PRO A 176 11.16 5.79 -28.12
C PRO A 176 9.88 6.60 -27.93
N SER A 177 8.75 5.93 -27.68
CA SER A 177 7.44 6.56 -27.41
C SER A 177 7.12 6.61 -25.91
N ALA A 178 7.94 5.99 -25.08
CA ALA A 178 7.77 5.93 -23.63
C ALA A 178 8.57 7.03 -22.90
N VAL A 179 9.48 7.69 -23.59
CA VAL A 179 10.31 8.83 -23.16
C VAL A 179 9.88 10.08 -23.91
#